data_4a71ba05e7cf8bc1aa3ea5eda853ac42
#
_entry.id   4a71ba05e7cf8bc1aa3ea5eda853ac42
#
_cell.length_a   1.000
_cell.length_b   1.000
_cell.length_c   1.000
_cell.angle_alpha   90.00
_cell.angle_beta   90.00
_cell.angle_gamma   90.00
#
_symmetry.space_group_name_H-M   'P 1'
#
loop_
_entity.id
_entity.type
_entity.pdbx_description
1 polymer ?
#
loop_
_entity_poly.entity_id
_entity_poly.type
_entity_poly.pdbx_seq_one_letter_code
_entity_poly.pdbx_strand_id
1 'polypeptide(L)' 'MILIKGVLNSGEDFLQHLNAMHIELGLQLIVVQRYEFDDGLVLEWPDGRQATISHETAQNLLVEMKQNL' A
#
# COMPACT_ATOMS: atom_id res chain seq x y z
N MET A 1 9.74 3.41 4.60
CA MET A 1 8.42 3.33 5.26
C MET A 1 7.46 4.31 4.62
N ILE A 2 6.25 3.89 4.41
CA ILE A 2 5.20 4.77 3.87
C ILE A 2 4.03 4.81 4.83
N LEU A 3 3.34 5.95 4.86
CA LEU A 3 2.12 6.14 5.65
C LEU A 3 0.96 6.33 4.68
N ILE A 4 -0.11 5.56 4.86
CA ILE A 4 -1.29 5.66 4.01
C ILE A 4 -2.09 6.89 4.43
N LYS A 5 -2.19 7.87 3.53
CA LYS A 5 -2.88 9.13 3.80
C LYS A 5 -4.29 9.18 3.19
N GLY A 6 -4.52 8.43 2.15
CA GLY A 6 -5.82 8.46 1.48
C GLY A 6 -5.82 7.61 0.23
N VAL A 7 -6.88 7.75 -0.54
CA VAL A 7 -7.05 7.02 -1.80
C VAL A 7 -7.45 7.99 -2.90
N LEU A 8 -7.00 7.71 -4.12
CA LEU A 8 -7.42 8.48 -5.31
C LEU A 8 -8.73 7.94 -5.89
N ASN A 9 -8.99 6.65 -5.68
CA ASN A 9 -10.21 6.00 -6.17
C ASN A 9 -11.10 5.69 -4.96
N SER A 10 -12.28 6.32 -4.89
CA SER A 10 -13.23 6.11 -3.80
C SER A 10 -14.34 5.13 -4.17
N GLY A 11 -14.20 4.42 -5.29
CA GLY A 11 -15.18 3.40 -5.68
C GLY A 11 -15.30 2.31 -4.65
N GLU A 12 -16.52 1.79 -4.48
CA GLU A 12 -16.82 0.79 -3.46
C GLU A 12 -15.98 -0.48 -3.63
N ASP A 13 -15.83 -0.95 -4.87
CA ASP A 13 -15.05 -2.15 -5.16
C ASP A 13 -13.59 -1.99 -4.72
N PHE A 14 -13.02 -0.82 -4.99
CA PHE A 14 -11.64 -0.55 -4.61
C PHE A 14 -11.48 -0.48 -3.08
N LEU A 15 -12.41 0.19 -2.41
CA LEU A 15 -12.36 0.30 -0.95
C LEU A 15 -12.53 -1.06 -0.29
N GLN A 16 -13.40 -1.92 -0.81
CA GLN A 16 -13.54 -3.28 -0.32
C GLN A 16 -12.27 -4.09 -0.53
N HIS A 17 -11.61 -3.89 -1.66
CA HIS A 17 -10.33 -4.56 -1.94
C HIS A 17 -9.27 -4.17 -0.90
N LEU A 18 -9.16 -2.88 -0.61
CA LEU A 18 -8.22 -2.40 0.40
C LEU A 18 -8.54 -2.95 1.79
N ASN A 19 -9.83 -3.00 2.14
CA ASN A 19 -10.25 -3.52 3.42
C ASN A 19 -9.89 -4.99 3.56
N ALA A 20 -10.08 -5.77 2.49
CA ALA A 20 -9.70 -7.19 2.49
C ALA A 20 -8.19 -7.38 2.65
N MET A 21 -7.39 -6.43 2.21
CA MET A 21 -5.94 -6.46 2.37
C MET A 21 -5.48 -5.85 3.69
N HIS A 22 -6.39 -5.36 4.52
CA HIS A 22 -6.09 -4.67 5.78
C HIS A 22 -5.26 -3.40 5.55
N ILE A 23 -5.55 -2.67 4.48
CA ILE A 23 -4.93 -1.36 4.21
C ILE A 23 -5.91 -0.29 4.66
N GLU A 24 -5.52 0.48 5.66
CA GLU A 24 -6.34 1.52 6.27
C GLU A 24 -5.60 2.85 6.31
N LEU A 25 -6.36 3.93 6.43
CA LEU A 25 -5.76 5.26 6.63
C LEU A 25 -4.96 5.28 7.93
N GLY A 26 -3.78 5.87 7.86
CA GLY A 26 -2.89 5.96 9.01
C GLY A 26 -1.99 4.74 9.17
N LEU A 27 -2.17 3.69 8.38
CA LEU A 27 -1.33 2.50 8.45
C LEU A 27 0.07 2.81 7.92
N GLN A 28 1.09 2.34 8.64
CA GLN A 28 2.47 2.43 8.20
C GLN A 28 2.91 1.10 7.62
N LEU A 29 3.49 1.14 6.43
CA LEU A 29 3.94 -0.03 5.70
C LEU A 29 5.39 0.15 5.27
N ILE A 30 6.10 -0.96 5.12
CA ILE A 30 7.45 -0.95 4.57
C ILE A 30 7.38 -1.48 3.15
N VAL A 31 7.96 -0.73 2.19
CA VAL A 31 8.12 -1.22 0.83
C VAL A 31 9.37 -2.09 0.81
N VAL A 32 9.18 -3.39 0.69
CA VAL A 32 10.27 -4.36 0.73
C VAL A 32 10.94 -4.50 -0.63
N GLN A 33 10.13 -4.48 -1.69
CA GLN A 33 10.63 -4.72 -3.04
C GLN A 33 9.67 -4.15 -4.06
N ARG A 34 10.20 -3.69 -5.19
CA ARG A 34 9.42 -3.33 -6.36
C ARG A 34 9.81 -4.28 -7.50
N TYR A 35 8.80 -4.83 -8.18
CA TYR A 35 9.03 -5.65 -9.35
C TYR A 35 9.14 -4.77 -10.59
N GLU A 36 10.27 -4.84 -11.29
CA GLU A 36 10.49 -4.01 -12.47
C GLU A 36 9.57 -4.39 -13.64
N PHE A 37 9.16 -5.66 -13.69
CA PHE A 37 8.35 -6.15 -14.81
C PHE A 37 6.98 -5.48 -14.88
N ASP A 38 6.31 -5.31 -13.74
CA ASP A 38 4.93 -4.83 -13.71
C ASP A 38 4.70 -3.71 -12.69
N ASP A 39 5.78 -3.21 -12.08
CA ASP A 39 5.73 -2.19 -11.03
C ASP A 39 4.89 -2.58 -9.81
N GLY A 40 4.66 -3.88 -9.60
CA GLY A 40 4.04 -4.36 -8.38
C GLY A 40 4.96 -4.13 -7.17
N LEU A 41 4.37 -4.02 -6.00
CA LEU A 41 5.11 -3.78 -4.76
C LEU A 41 4.89 -4.89 -3.76
N VAL A 42 5.96 -5.29 -3.09
CA VAL A 42 5.85 -6.14 -1.90
C VAL A 42 5.87 -5.24 -0.69
N LEU A 43 4.82 -5.29 0.11
CA LEU A 43 4.67 -4.49 1.31
C LEU A 43 4.74 -5.37 2.54
N GLU A 44 5.27 -4.81 3.63
CA GLU A 44 5.28 -5.47 4.92
C GLU A 44 4.46 -4.68 5.92
N TRP A 45 3.53 -5.37 6.58
CA TRP A 45 2.67 -4.81 7.63
C TRP A 45 3.41 -4.80 8.97
N PRO A 46 2.93 -4.02 9.95
CA PRO A 46 3.60 -3.92 11.25
C PRO A 46 3.74 -5.25 11.99
N ASP A 47 2.87 -6.22 11.70
CA ASP A 47 2.94 -7.55 12.32
C ASP A 47 3.95 -8.49 11.63
N GLY A 48 4.66 -8.01 10.62
CA GLY A 48 5.64 -8.80 9.87
C GLY A 48 5.07 -9.51 8.66
N ARG A 49 3.77 -9.49 8.46
CA ARG A 49 3.15 -10.11 7.29
C ARG A 49 3.53 -9.33 6.03
N GLN A 50 3.76 -10.05 4.94
CA GLN A 50 4.09 -9.46 3.64
C GLN A 50 3.06 -9.87 2.60
N ALA A 51 2.81 -8.99 1.65
CA ALA A 51 1.94 -9.28 0.51
C ALA A 51 2.33 -8.38 -0.66
N THR A 52 2.03 -8.85 -1.87
CA THR A 52 2.27 -8.10 -3.09
C THR A 52 1.00 -7.36 -3.47
N ILE A 53 1.12 -6.08 -3.81
CA ILE A 53 0.01 -5.33 -4.41
C ILE A 53 0.34 -5.00 -5.85
N SER A 54 -0.69 -4.90 -6.69
CA SER A 54 -0.50 -4.56 -8.10
C SER A 54 -0.13 -3.09 -8.25
N HIS A 55 0.48 -2.76 -9.39
CA HIS A 55 0.75 -1.37 -9.74
C HIS A 55 -0.53 -0.54 -9.72
N GLU A 56 -1.62 -1.07 -10.26
CA GLU A 56 -2.90 -0.37 -10.31
C GLU A 56 -3.40 -0.03 -8.91
N THR A 57 -3.31 -0.98 -7.97
CA THR A 57 -3.68 -0.70 -6.59
C THR A 57 -2.76 0.35 -5.98
N ALA A 58 -1.45 0.21 -6.20
CA ALA A 58 -0.47 1.12 -5.61
C ALA A 58 -0.67 2.56 -6.09
N GLN A 59 -0.93 2.77 -7.38
CA GLN A 59 -1.06 4.12 -7.92
C GLN A 59 -2.32 4.85 -7.45
N ASN A 60 -3.28 4.12 -6.89
CA ASN A 60 -4.50 4.72 -6.34
C ASN A 60 -4.39 5.01 -4.84
N LEU A 61 -3.22 4.80 -4.24
CA LEU A 61 -2.99 5.12 -2.84
C LEU A 61 -2.23 6.44 -2.72
N LEU A 62 -2.69 7.30 -1.82
CA LEU A 62 -1.95 8.50 -1.43
C LEU A 62 -1.10 8.14 -0.23
N VAL A 63 0.20 8.30 -0.36
CA VAL A 63 1.12 7.92 0.69
C VAL A 63 2.07 9.07 1.03
N GLU A 64 2.54 9.09 2.26
CA GLU A 64 3.60 9.98 2.69
C GLU A 64 4.84 9.15 2.97
N MET A 65 5.96 9.56 2.39
CA MET A 65 7.23 8.89 2.65
C MET A 65 7.75 9.31 4.01
N LYS A 66 7.97 8.34 4.89
CA LYS A 66 8.56 8.57 6.19
C LYS A 66 10.02 8.14 6.17
N GLN A 67 10.90 9.04 6.58
CA GLN A 67 12.32 8.72 6.69
C GLN A 67 12.69 8.65 8.16
N ASN A 68 13.41 7.60 8.51
CA ASN A 68 14.00 7.49 9.85
C ASN A 68 15.39 8.10 9.80
N LEU A 69 15.59 9.12 10.60
CA LEU A 69 16.89 9.76 10.73
C LEU A 69 17.67 9.14 11.89
#